data_a4e543191a89b9fe02ab6cac4e91c41e
#
_entry.id   a4e543191a89b9fe02ab6cac4e91c41e
#
_cell.length_a   1.000
_cell.length_b   1.000
_cell.length_c   1.000
_cell.angle_alpha   90.00
_cell.angle_beta   90.00
_cell.angle_gamma   90.00
#
_symmetry.space_group_name_H-M   'P 1'
#
loop_
_entity.id
_entity.type
_entity.pdbx_description
1 polymer ?
#
loop_
_entity_poly.entity_id
_entity_poly.type
_entity_poly.pdbx_seq_one_letter_code
_entity_poly.pdbx_strand_id
1 'polypeptide(L)'
;LDINMEEVYVCAKYDDKRNDFAVSFYEKGLCTLPENQGHGAFCIMMEIMLGEGLSYRYVSKIEWTDRLEEGMFPLPALRGYIVKTLKDNGKEVLENPKDVFVSYQLDPEENDELRYDVAIGSTNFSNLVSQYYENNTTLFDKINHYGSQAVFLAFPYNNISAEHQKTVLDFRYALEDRIEKEILDTDGLGLLLGGAIGTCCCYMDFLLYDVKGFIEKVLPVLREYPQYSFYLSDFRQHCQLIRLTDAEMEDC
;
A
#
# COMPACT_ATOMS: atom_id res chain seq x y z
N LEU A 1 -15.93 -28.81 4.86
CA LEU A 1 -15.92 -28.59 6.32
C LEU A 1 -16.96 -27.52 6.63
N ASP A 2 -17.88 -27.82 7.53
CA ASP A 2 -18.82 -26.84 8.06
C ASP A 2 -18.23 -26.34 9.39
N ILE A 3 -17.50 -25.21 9.34
CA ILE A 3 -16.83 -24.65 10.50
C ILE A 3 -17.70 -23.54 11.07
N ASN A 4 -18.10 -23.68 12.33
CA ASN A 4 -18.77 -22.62 13.06
C ASN A 4 -17.74 -21.63 13.62
N MET A 5 -17.73 -20.38 13.16
CA MET A 5 -16.78 -19.37 13.62
C MET A 5 -16.84 -19.09 15.13
N GLU A 6 -17.98 -19.34 15.78
CA GLU A 6 -18.14 -19.19 17.23
C GLU A 6 -17.42 -20.29 18.01
N GLU A 7 -17.07 -21.41 17.36
CA GLU A 7 -16.31 -22.53 17.93
C GLU A 7 -14.82 -22.44 17.62
N VAL A 8 -14.40 -21.43 16.88
CA VAL A 8 -12.99 -21.07 16.68
C VAL A 8 -12.56 -20.19 17.83
N TYR A 9 -11.57 -20.62 18.59
CA TYR A 9 -11.04 -19.90 19.75
C TYR A 9 -9.67 -19.31 19.42
N VAL A 10 -9.43 -18.09 19.91
CA VAL A 10 -8.18 -17.37 19.68
C VAL A 10 -7.63 -16.77 20.95
N CYS A 11 -6.31 -16.63 21.00
CA CYS A 11 -5.62 -15.80 21.97
C CYS A 11 -4.76 -14.80 21.18
N ALA A 12 -4.89 -13.52 21.47
CA ALA A 12 -4.10 -12.46 20.81
C ALA A 12 -3.18 -11.82 21.86
N LYS A 13 -1.87 -11.87 21.60
CA LYS A 13 -0.83 -11.27 22.45
C LYS A 13 -0.29 -10.02 21.76
N TYR A 14 -0.46 -8.88 22.40
CA TYR A 14 0.01 -7.59 21.90
C TYR A 14 1.49 -7.38 22.23
N ASP A 15 2.26 -6.94 21.23
CA ASP A 15 3.64 -6.44 21.38
C ASP A 15 3.65 -4.92 21.20
N ASP A 16 3.79 -4.17 22.30
CA ASP A 16 3.79 -2.70 22.29
C ASP A 16 4.97 -2.10 21.50
N LYS A 17 6.12 -2.79 21.46
CA LYS A 17 7.30 -2.31 20.73
C LYS A 17 7.11 -2.38 19.21
N ARG A 18 6.46 -3.43 18.76
CA ARG A 18 6.17 -3.66 17.34
C ARG A 18 4.85 -3.09 16.90
N ASN A 19 3.97 -2.78 17.86
CA ASN A 19 2.59 -2.37 17.65
C ASN A 19 1.82 -3.39 16.80
N ASP A 20 1.96 -4.68 17.15
CA ASP A 20 1.32 -5.78 16.45
C ASP A 20 0.86 -6.89 17.42
N PHE A 21 0.17 -7.90 16.88
CA PHE A 21 -0.35 -9.04 17.64
C PHE A 21 0.20 -10.36 17.08
N ALA A 22 0.58 -11.25 17.98
CA ALA A 22 0.68 -12.67 17.68
C ALA A 22 -0.67 -13.33 18.05
N VAL A 23 -1.30 -13.99 17.09
CA VAL A 23 -2.60 -14.66 17.27
C VAL A 23 -2.42 -16.16 17.22
N SER A 24 -2.74 -16.86 18.32
CA SER A 24 -2.86 -18.31 18.33
C SER A 24 -4.32 -18.72 18.22
N PHE A 25 -4.60 -19.85 17.56
CA PHE A 25 -5.95 -20.32 17.36
C PHE A 25 -6.12 -21.83 17.59
N TYR A 26 -7.34 -22.20 17.95
CA TYR A 26 -7.78 -23.56 18.10
C TYR A 26 -9.20 -23.75 17.56
N GLU A 27 -9.39 -24.79 16.78
CA GLU A 27 -10.70 -25.34 16.42
C GLU A 27 -10.55 -26.85 16.10
N LYS A 28 -11.46 -27.66 16.64
CA LYS A 28 -11.36 -29.13 16.61
C LYS A 28 -11.39 -29.70 15.18
N GLY A 29 -12.19 -29.14 14.30
CA GLY A 29 -12.31 -29.57 12.90
C GLY A 29 -11.08 -29.18 12.07
N LEU A 30 -10.55 -27.97 12.28
CA LEU A 30 -9.29 -27.51 11.66
C LEU A 30 -8.12 -28.40 12.04
N CYS A 31 -8.08 -28.87 13.32
CA CYS A 31 -7.02 -29.78 13.80
C CYS A 31 -7.02 -31.16 13.10
N THR A 32 -8.05 -31.49 12.35
CA THR A 32 -8.10 -32.73 11.56
C THR A 32 -7.55 -32.57 10.13
N LEU A 33 -7.32 -31.32 9.70
CA LEU A 33 -6.75 -31.00 8.39
C LEU A 33 -5.22 -31.06 8.41
N PRO A 34 -4.58 -31.23 7.24
CA PRO A 34 -3.18 -30.91 7.10
C PRO A 34 -2.90 -29.46 7.58
N GLU A 35 -1.81 -29.26 8.30
CA GLU A 35 -1.48 -28.00 8.99
C GLU A 35 -1.60 -26.78 8.06
N ASN A 36 -1.08 -26.87 6.84
CA ASN A 36 -1.15 -25.78 5.84
C ASN A 36 -2.59 -25.43 5.42
N GLN A 37 -3.50 -26.41 5.36
CA GLN A 37 -4.90 -26.20 5.00
C GLN A 37 -5.68 -25.59 6.16
N GLY A 38 -5.46 -26.08 7.39
CA GLY A 38 -6.07 -25.51 8.58
C GLY A 38 -5.62 -24.08 8.84
N HIS A 39 -4.34 -23.79 8.68
CA HIS A 39 -3.78 -22.44 8.75
C HIS A 39 -4.37 -21.51 7.70
N GLY A 40 -4.45 -21.96 6.43
CA GLY A 40 -5.06 -21.16 5.36
C GLY A 40 -6.55 -20.85 5.61
N ALA A 41 -7.31 -21.84 6.08
CA ALA A 41 -8.72 -21.65 6.44
C ALA A 41 -8.88 -20.62 7.58
N PHE A 42 -8.01 -20.68 8.61
CA PHE A 42 -8.04 -19.71 9.71
C PHE A 42 -7.69 -18.29 9.21
N CYS A 43 -6.68 -18.14 8.35
CA CYS A 43 -6.34 -16.84 7.76
C CYS A 43 -7.55 -16.20 7.09
N ILE A 44 -8.30 -16.95 6.28
CA ILE A 44 -9.52 -16.46 5.63
C ILE A 44 -10.58 -16.03 6.65
N MET A 45 -10.83 -16.86 7.67
CA MET A 45 -11.79 -16.53 8.72
C MET A 45 -11.39 -15.29 9.50
N MET A 46 -10.10 -15.15 9.81
CA MET A 46 -9.54 -13.99 10.50
C MET A 46 -9.71 -12.72 9.66
N GLU A 47 -9.42 -12.75 8.36
CA GLU A 47 -9.63 -11.64 7.45
C GLU A 47 -11.12 -11.23 7.35
N ILE A 48 -12.03 -12.20 7.33
CA ILE A 48 -13.48 -11.93 7.37
C ILE A 48 -13.86 -11.21 8.67
N MET A 49 -13.29 -11.60 9.80
CA MET A 49 -13.63 -11.03 11.11
C MET A 49 -12.96 -9.68 11.39
N LEU A 50 -11.73 -9.52 10.99
CA LEU A 50 -10.94 -8.28 11.22
C LEU A 50 -11.14 -7.24 10.12
N GLY A 51 -11.34 -7.68 8.90
CA GLY A 51 -11.13 -6.89 7.70
C GLY A 51 -9.64 -6.85 7.33
N GLU A 52 -9.38 -6.58 6.06
CA GLU A 52 -8.05 -6.64 5.46
C GLU A 52 -7.06 -5.65 6.12
N GLY A 53 -7.52 -4.40 6.42
CA GLY A 53 -6.67 -3.38 7.03
C GLY A 53 -6.13 -3.78 8.41
N LEU A 54 -7.00 -4.22 9.32
CA LEU A 54 -6.57 -4.65 10.65
C LEU A 54 -5.73 -5.92 10.60
N SER A 55 -6.14 -6.90 9.80
CA SER A 55 -5.42 -8.17 9.63
C SER A 55 -4.00 -7.94 9.13
N TYR A 56 -3.86 -7.19 8.03
CA TYR A 56 -2.57 -6.94 7.41
C TYR A 56 -1.64 -6.06 8.25
N ARG A 57 -2.20 -5.02 8.90
CA ARG A 57 -1.39 -4.06 9.66
C ARG A 57 -0.98 -4.55 11.04
N TYR A 58 -1.86 -5.30 11.71
CA TYR A 58 -1.67 -5.57 13.14
C TYR A 58 -1.48 -7.04 13.49
N VAL A 59 -1.62 -7.99 12.56
CA VAL A 59 -1.34 -9.40 12.85
C VAL A 59 -0.03 -9.81 12.20
N SER A 60 1.03 -9.93 13.00
CA SER A 60 2.37 -10.27 12.52
C SER A 60 2.68 -11.77 12.57
N LYS A 61 1.95 -12.51 13.37
CA LYS A 61 2.17 -13.94 13.55
C LYS A 61 0.87 -14.67 13.81
N ILE A 62 0.72 -15.82 13.17
CA ILE A 62 -0.40 -16.74 13.38
C ILE A 62 0.18 -18.09 13.84
N GLU A 63 -0.29 -18.60 14.94
CA GLU A 63 0.16 -19.85 15.53
C GLU A 63 -1.02 -20.82 15.70
N TRP A 64 -0.74 -22.07 15.48
CA TRP A 64 -1.67 -23.17 15.66
C TRP A 64 -1.51 -23.80 17.04
N THR A 65 -2.62 -24.14 17.70
CA THR A 65 -2.60 -24.96 18.90
C THR A 65 -3.47 -26.20 18.73
N ASP A 66 -3.05 -27.31 19.31
CA ASP A 66 -3.75 -28.60 19.24
C ASP A 66 -4.82 -28.78 20.32
N ARG A 67 -4.97 -27.80 21.20
CA ARG A 67 -5.90 -27.81 22.34
C ARG A 67 -6.37 -26.40 22.69
N LEU A 68 -7.54 -26.35 23.31
CA LEU A 68 -8.04 -25.12 23.91
C LEU A 68 -7.17 -24.73 25.10
N GLU A 69 -6.63 -23.51 25.11
CA GLU A 69 -5.78 -22.98 26.17
C GLU A 69 -6.54 -21.96 27.04
N GLU A 70 -6.07 -21.77 28.26
CA GLU A 70 -6.63 -20.75 29.16
C GLU A 70 -6.41 -19.34 28.58
N GLY A 71 -7.45 -18.50 28.64
CA GLY A 71 -7.42 -17.14 28.11
C GLY A 71 -7.83 -17.03 26.64
N MET A 72 -8.09 -18.13 25.94
CA MET A 72 -8.69 -18.09 24.62
C MET A 72 -10.16 -17.64 24.69
N PHE A 73 -10.58 -16.89 23.66
CA PHE A 73 -11.93 -16.40 23.48
C PHE A 73 -12.42 -16.65 22.04
N PRO A 74 -13.74 -16.63 21.79
CA PRO A 74 -14.27 -16.88 20.45
C PRO A 74 -13.77 -15.86 19.41
N LEU A 75 -13.44 -16.36 18.21
CA LEU A 75 -12.95 -15.55 17.08
C LEU A 75 -13.77 -14.28 16.78
N PRO A 76 -15.12 -14.28 16.85
CA PRO A 76 -15.90 -13.05 16.64
C PRO A 76 -15.56 -11.89 17.58
N ALA A 77 -14.98 -12.17 18.76
CA ALA A 77 -14.55 -11.12 19.69
C ALA A 77 -13.17 -10.51 19.34
N LEU A 78 -12.42 -11.10 18.42
CA LEU A 78 -11.03 -10.71 18.11
C LEU A 78 -10.92 -9.25 17.63
N ARG A 79 -11.81 -8.81 16.75
CA ARG A 79 -11.83 -7.41 16.26
C ARG A 79 -11.99 -6.42 17.43
N GLY A 80 -12.98 -6.64 18.28
CA GLY A 80 -13.21 -5.80 19.46
C GLY A 80 -12.01 -5.76 20.40
N TYR A 81 -11.37 -6.91 20.61
CA TYR A 81 -10.17 -7.03 21.44
C TYR A 81 -9.00 -6.23 20.85
N ILE A 82 -8.69 -6.39 19.56
CA ILE A 82 -7.59 -5.67 18.89
C ILE A 82 -7.83 -4.16 18.94
N VAL A 83 -9.01 -3.69 18.49
CA VAL A 83 -9.36 -2.27 18.47
C VAL A 83 -9.28 -1.64 19.86
N LYS A 84 -9.81 -2.35 20.87
CA LYS A 84 -9.74 -1.87 22.24
C LYS A 84 -8.30 -1.80 22.75
N THR A 85 -7.49 -2.83 22.52
CA THR A 85 -6.10 -2.87 22.97
C THR A 85 -5.28 -1.74 22.32
N LEU A 86 -5.44 -1.48 21.02
CA LEU A 86 -4.77 -0.38 20.34
C LEU A 86 -5.15 0.98 20.96
N LYS A 87 -6.44 1.23 21.15
CA LYS A 87 -6.94 2.47 21.76
C LYS A 87 -6.46 2.65 23.20
N ASP A 88 -6.47 1.60 23.99
CA ASP A 88 -6.00 1.63 25.40
C ASP A 88 -4.49 1.95 25.49
N ASN A 89 -3.72 1.63 24.44
CA ASN A 89 -2.29 1.97 24.31
C ASN A 89 -2.04 3.27 23.52
N GLY A 90 -3.07 4.06 23.23
CA GLY A 90 -2.93 5.35 22.52
C GLY A 90 -2.48 5.21 21.06
N LYS A 91 -2.75 4.06 20.45
CA LYS A 91 -2.40 3.79 19.04
C LYS A 91 -3.55 4.12 18.11
N GLU A 92 -3.21 4.59 16.91
CA GLU A 92 -4.17 4.74 15.82
C GLU A 92 -4.72 3.38 15.39
N VAL A 93 -5.96 3.36 14.93
CA VAL A 93 -6.62 2.14 14.42
C VAL A 93 -6.83 2.30 12.93
N LEU A 94 -5.96 1.71 12.12
CA LEU A 94 -6.04 1.70 10.67
C LEU A 94 -6.89 0.51 10.20
N GLU A 95 -8.14 0.78 9.84
CA GLU A 95 -9.09 -0.26 9.42
C GLU A 95 -9.22 -0.38 7.89
N ASN A 96 -8.93 0.70 7.18
CA ASN A 96 -9.05 0.74 5.74
C ASN A 96 -7.71 0.33 5.10
N PRO A 97 -7.69 -0.68 4.20
CA PRO A 97 -6.47 -1.11 3.51
C PRO A 97 -5.75 0.02 2.77
N LYS A 98 -6.49 0.99 2.22
CA LYS A 98 -5.89 2.14 1.53
C LYS A 98 -4.96 2.97 2.42
N ASP A 99 -5.16 2.94 3.74
CA ASP A 99 -4.39 3.71 4.72
C ASP A 99 -3.19 2.91 5.28
N VAL A 100 -3.04 1.64 4.86
CA VAL A 100 -1.98 0.73 5.33
C VAL A 100 -0.86 0.66 4.31
N PHE A 101 0.19 1.44 4.55
CA PHE A 101 1.37 1.47 3.68
C PHE A 101 2.49 0.57 4.21
N VAL A 102 3.13 -0.13 3.29
CA VAL A 102 4.37 -0.88 3.53
C VAL A 102 5.52 -0.20 2.81
N SER A 103 6.66 -0.08 3.49
CA SER A 103 7.87 0.44 2.86
C SER A 103 8.64 -0.67 2.17
N TYR A 104 9.27 -0.35 1.04
CA TYR A 104 10.16 -1.24 0.31
C TYR A 104 11.46 -0.52 -0.05
N GLN A 105 12.52 -1.29 -0.18
CA GLN A 105 13.84 -0.82 -0.60
C GLN A 105 14.32 -1.67 -1.77
N LEU A 106 14.91 -1.02 -2.75
CA LEU A 106 15.48 -1.64 -3.94
C LEU A 106 16.93 -1.18 -4.11
N ASP A 107 17.68 -1.92 -4.88
CA ASP A 107 19.01 -1.51 -5.33
C ASP A 107 18.84 -0.76 -6.66
N PRO A 108 19.09 0.57 -6.71
CA PRO A 108 18.95 1.33 -7.94
C PRO A 108 19.83 0.81 -9.04
N GLU A 109 19.29 0.69 -10.25
CA GLU A 109 20.02 0.32 -11.43
C GLU A 109 20.36 1.55 -12.28
N GLU A 110 21.56 1.62 -12.85
CA GLU A 110 21.90 2.61 -13.87
C GLU A 110 21.23 2.22 -15.21
N ASN A 111 20.03 2.75 -15.38
CA ASN A 111 19.18 2.47 -16.54
C ASN A 111 18.46 3.77 -16.95
N ASP A 112 18.24 3.95 -18.26
CA ASP A 112 17.52 5.10 -18.81
C ASP A 112 15.99 4.99 -18.62
N GLU A 113 15.49 3.85 -18.10
CA GLU A 113 14.07 3.64 -17.89
C GLU A 113 13.62 4.12 -16.50
N LEU A 114 12.43 4.72 -16.45
CA LEU A 114 11.85 5.18 -15.19
C LEU A 114 11.64 4.02 -14.22
N ARG A 115 11.73 4.33 -12.93
CA ARG A 115 11.60 3.44 -11.77
C ARG A 115 12.75 2.44 -11.53
N TYR A 116 13.69 2.24 -12.47
CA TYR A 116 14.91 1.45 -12.19
C TYR A 116 15.88 2.19 -11.27
N ASP A 117 15.76 3.51 -11.18
CA ASP A 117 16.53 4.35 -10.26
C ASP A 117 15.97 4.35 -8.81
N VAL A 118 14.83 3.69 -8.54
CA VAL A 118 14.17 3.70 -7.23
C VAL A 118 15.04 3.06 -6.16
N ALA A 119 15.28 3.81 -5.08
CA ALA A 119 16.00 3.34 -3.90
C ALA A 119 15.06 2.93 -2.77
N ILE A 120 14.03 3.74 -2.51
CA ILE A 120 13.07 3.48 -1.44
C ILE A 120 11.68 3.97 -1.84
N GLY A 121 10.66 3.25 -1.42
CA GLY A 121 9.27 3.63 -1.62
C GLY A 121 8.35 3.11 -0.54
N SER A 122 7.10 3.53 -0.62
CA SER A 122 6.01 3.00 0.17
C SER A 122 4.78 2.77 -0.70
N THR A 123 4.01 1.74 -0.40
CA THR A 123 2.81 1.41 -1.17
C THR A 123 1.77 0.73 -0.29
N ASN A 124 0.50 0.98 -0.56
CA ASN A 124 -0.61 0.20 -0.01
C ASN A 124 -1.00 -0.98 -0.92
N PHE A 125 -0.28 -1.17 -2.04
CA PHE A 125 -0.53 -2.24 -3.01
C PHE A 125 0.79 -2.91 -3.44
N SER A 126 1.43 -3.63 -2.52
CA SER A 126 2.76 -4.23 -2.73
C SER A 126 2.85 -5.17 -3.93
N ASN A 127 1.77 -5.89 -4.23
CA ASN A 127 1.71 -6.80 -5.38
C ASN A 127 1.86 -6.05 -6.73
N LEU A 128 1.38 -4.81 -6.82
CA LEU A 128 1.56 -3.97 -8.01
C LEU A 128 3.05 -3.69 -8.27
N VAL A 129 3.78 -3.33 -7.21
CA VAL A 129 5.23 -3.06 -7.29
C VAL A 129 6.00 -4.31 -7.69
N SER A 130 5.69 -5.47 -7.06
CA SER A 130 6.34 -6.74 -7.41
C SER A 130 6.12 -7.09 -8.89
N GLN A 131 4.90 -6.99 -9.39
CA GLN A 131 4.59 -7.30 -10.78
C GLN A 131 5.25 -6.35 -11.79
N TYR A 132 5.44 -5.09 -11.41
CA TYR A 132 6.20 -4.15 -12.24
C TYR A 132 7.64 -4.65 -12.46
N TYR A 133 8.37 -4.98 -11.38
CA TYR A 133 9.77 -5.41 -11.49
C TYR A 133 9.92 -6.83 -12.07
N GLU A 134 8.92 -7.69 -11.93
CA GLU A 134 8.85 -8.99 -12.59
C GLU A 134 8.45 -8.91 -14.07
N ASN A 135 8.11 -7.72 -14.59
CA ASN A 135 7.55 -7.50 -15.92
C ASN A 135 6.32 -8.38 -16.19
N ASN A 136 5.48 -8.57 -15.17
CA ASN A 136 4.27 -9.38 -15.24
C ASN A 136 3.03 -8.49 -15.38
N THR A 137 2.35 -8.57 -16.51
CA THR A 137 1.21 -7.69 -16.82
C THR A 137 -0.14 -8.19 -16.32
N THR A 138 -0.22 -9.40 -15.75
CA THR A 138 -1.49 -10.07 -15.42
C THR A 138 -2.39 -9.25 -14.51
N LEU A 139 -1.82 -8.58 -13.48
CA LEU A 139 -2.58 -7.74 -12.56
C LEU A 139 -3.06 -6.47 -13.27
N PHE A 140 -2.20 -5.84 -14.04
CA PHE A 140 -2.52 -4.61 -14.79
C PHE A 140 -3.62 -4.85 -15.82
N ASP A 141 -3.58 -5.98 -16.51
CA ASP A 141 -4.62 -6.37 -17.48
C ASP A 141 -5.97 -6.59 -16.79
N LYS A 142 -5.99 -7.17 -15.59
CA LYS A 142 -7.20 -7.27 -14.77
C LYS A 142 -7.73 -5.92 -14.34
N ILE A 143 -6.86 -5.03 -13.83
CA ILE A 143 -7.23 -3.67 -13.42
C ILE A 143 -7.87 -2.93 -14.61
N ASN A 144 -7.24 -2.98 -15.77
CA ASN A 144 -7.73 -2.32 -16.99
C ASN A 144 -9.06 -2.93 -17.48
N HIS A 145 -9.23 -4.25 -17.35
CA HIS A 145 -10.48 -4.91 -17.69
C HIS A 145 -11.68 -4.37 -16.89
N TYR A 146 -11.46 -3.97 -15.64
CA TYR A 146 -12.49 -3.38 -14.78
C TYR A 146 -12.59 -1.85 -14.90
N GLY A 147 -11.94 -1.24 -15.89
CA GLY A 147 -12.07 0.17 -16.21
C GLY A 147 -11.19 1.10 -15.36
N SER A 148 -10.26 0.55 -14.60
CA SER A 148 -9.28 1.31 -13.82
C SER A 148 -7.90 1.18 -14.47
N GLN A 149 -6.99 2.10 -14.17
CA GLN A 149 -5.62 2.05 -14.66
C GLN A 149 -4.63 2.42 -13.55
N ALA A 150 -3.63 1.57 -13.33
CA ALA A 150 -2.50 1.91 -12.49
C ALA A 150 -1.52 2.78 -13.28
N VAL A 151 -1.14 3.91 -12.71
CA VAL A 151 -0.21 4.87 -13.33
C VAL A 151 0.77 5.40 -12.29
N PHE A 152 1.87 5.97 -12.74
CA PHE A 152 2.72 6.79 -11.89
C PHE A 152 2.94 8.16 -12.52
N LEU A 153 2.99 9.17 -11.66
CA LEU A 153 3.45 10.52 -11.98
C LEU A 153 4.90 10.64 -11.52
N ALA A 154 5.79 11.04 -12.41
CA ALA A 154 7.20 11.19 -12.13
C ALA A 154 7.66 12.63 -12.36
N PHE A 155 8.63 13.09 -11.59
CA PHE A 155 9.38 14.31 -11.87
C PHE A 155 10.86 14.11 -11.56
N PRO A 156 11.76 14.53 -12.46
CA PRO A 156 13.19 14.46 -12.24
C PRO A 156 13.65 15.51 -11.22
N TYR A 157 14.70 15.19 -10.48
CA TYR A 157 15.37 16.11 -9.59
C TYR A 157 16.88 15.87 -9.57
N ASN A 158 17.65 16.88 -9.23
CA ASN A 158 19.07 16.75 -9.06
C ASN A 158 19.41 16.36 -7.62
N ASN A 159 19.98 15.18 -7.42
CA ASN A 159 20.41 14.72 -6.10
C ASN A 159 21.77 15.35 -5.71
N ILE A 160 21.73 16.63 -5.29
CA ILE A 160 22.94 17.42 -5.01
C ILE A 160 23.44 17.19 -3.56
N SER A 161 22.53 17.00 -2.61
CA SER A 161 22.82 16.82 -1.20
C SER A 161 21.66 16.14 -0.46
N ALA A 162 21.95 15.57 0.72
CA ALA A 162 20.92 14.98 1.58
C ALA A 162 19.84 16.00 2.02
N GLU A 163 20.21 17.25 2.20
CA GLU A 163 19.27 18.32 2.55
C GLU A 163 18.34 18.64 1.37
N HIS A 164 18.87 18.70 0.16
CA HIS A 164 18.09 18.89 -1.05
C HIS A 164 17.15 17.69 -1.28
N GLN A 165 17.64 16.46 -1.11
CA GLN A 165 16.80 15.26 -1.20
C GLN A 165 15.64 15.31 -0.22
N LYS A 166 15.87 15.76 1.02
CA LYS A 166 14.79 15.93 2.00
C LYS A 166 13.77 16.96 1.54
N THR A 167 14.21 18.12 1.02
CA THR A 167 13.33 19.16 0.49
C THR A 167 12.45 18.63 -0.66
N VAL A 168 13.03 17.85 -1.57
CA VAL A 168 12.31 17.22 -2.69
C VAL A 168 11.30 16.19 -2.17
N LEU A 169 11.65 15.43 -1.14
CA LEU A 169 10.76 14.46 -0.53
C LEU A 169 9.59 15.14 0.19
N ASP A 170 9.85 16.23 0.94
CA ASP A 170 8.80 17.02 1.59
C ASP A 170 7.85 17.64 0.55
N PHE A 171 8.39 18.12 -0.58
CA PHE A 171 7.60 18.60 -1.71
C PHE A 171 6.73 17.49 -2.30
N ARG A 172 7.30 16.29 -2.54
CA ARG A 172 6.54 15.15 -3.05
C ARG A 172 5.35 14.83 -2.15
N TYR A 173 5.56 14.72 -0.83
CA TYR A 173 4.49 14.45 0.12
C TYR A 173 3.40 15.53 0.11
N ALA A 174 3.79 16.80 0.05
CA ALA A 174 2.83 17.90 -0.02
C ALA A 174 1.99 17.84 -1.32
N LEU A 175 2.62 17.47 -2.44
CA LEU A 175 1.93 17.32 -3.72
C LEU A 175 1.01 16.09 -3.75
N GLU A 176 1.44 14.95 -3.19
CA GLU A 176 0.62 13.75 -2.99
C GLU A 176 -0.64 14.06 -2.18
N ASP A 177 -0.47 14.69 -1.02
CA ASP A 177 -1.57 15.11 -0.13
C ASP A 177 -2.57 16.01 -0.85
N ARG A 178 -2.07 16.94 -1.66
CA ARG A 178 -2.90 17.86 -2.42
C ARG A 178 -3.68 17.15 -3.52
N ILE A 179 -3.00 16.32 -4.32
CA ILE A 179 -3.65 15.53 -5.39
C ILE A 179 -4.70 14.59 -4.79
N GLU A 180 -4.39 13.90 -3.70
CA GLU A 180 -5.33 13.00 -3.04
C GLU A 180 -6.58 13.75 -2.59
N LYS A 181 -6.43 14.82 -1.82
CA LYS A 181 -7.56 15.54 -1.19
C LYS A 181 -8.38 16.37 -2.19
N GLU A 182 -7.70 17.10 -3.09
CA GLU A 182 -8.37 18.07 -3.99
C GLU A 182 -8.89 17.40 -5.27
N ILE A 183 -8.31 16.26 -5.71
CA ILE A 183 -8.61 15.65 -7.00
C ILE A 183 -9.19 14.24 -6.82
N LEU A 184 -8.44 13.34 -6.16
CA LEU A 184 -8.88 11.93 -6.08
C LEU A 184 -10.11 11.76 -5.21
N ASP A 185 -10.09 12.29 -3.98
CA ASP A 185 -11.20 12.15 -3.03
C ASP A 185 -12.41 13.02 -3.41
N THR A 186 -12.16 14.25 -3.87
CA THR A 186 -13.22 15.21 -4.18
C THR A 186 -14.02 14.82 -5.43
N ASP A 187 -13.34 14.40 -6.49
CA ASP A 187 -13.95 14.07 -7.78
C ASP A 187 -14.14 12.55 -7.98
N GLY A 188 -13.67 11.71 -7.03
CA GLY A 188 -13.78 10.25 -7.12
C GLY A 188 -12.99 9.65 -8.28
N LEU A 189 -11.84 10.24 -8.65
CA LEU A 189 -11.10 9.89 -9.87
C LEU A 189 -10.12 8.74 -9.67
N GLY A 190 -9.86 8.31 -8.43
CA GLY A 190 -8.92 7.24 -8.17
C GLY A 190 -8.48 7.14 -6.71
N LEU A 191 -7.38 6.45 -6.48
CA LEU A 191 -6.73 6.27 -5.18
C LEU A 191 -5.23 6.56 -5.30
N LEU A 192 -4.66 7.16 -4.24
CA LEU A 192 -3.21 7.17 -4.04
C LEU A 192 -2.77 5.77 -3.61
N LEU A 193 -1.77 5.22 -4.31
CA LEU A 193 -1.20 3.89 -3.98
C LEU A 193 0.11 3.99 -3.22
N GLY A 194 0.73 5.16 -3.22
CA GLY A 194 2.01 5.44 -2.59
C GLY A 194 2.96 6.21 -3.49
N GLY A 195 4.24 5.98 -3.30
CA GLY A 195 5.26 6.63 -4.11
C GLY A 195 6.67 6.17 -3.75
N ALA A 196 7.63 6.65 -4.50
CA ALA A 196 9.02 6.29 -4.35
C ALA A 196 9.94 7.47 -4.59
N ILE A 197 11.17 7.36 -4.11
CA ILE A 197 12.28 8.23 -4.47
C ILE A 197 13.41 7.38 -5.05
N GLY A 198 13.85 7.79 -6.20
CA GLY A 198 14.99 7.21 -6.90
C GLY A 198 16.24 8.05 -6.75
N THR A 199 17.28 7.74 -7.51
CA THR A 199 18.53 8.51 -7.56
C THR A 199 18.39 9.80 -8.37
N CYS A 200 17.44 9.86 -9.32
CA CYS A 200 17.23 10.99 -10.21
C CYS A 200 15.75 11.39 -10.39
N CYS A 201 14.80 10.55 -9.96
CA CYS A 201 13.37 10.84 -10.07
C CYS A 201 12.62 10.58 -8.76
N CYS A 202 11.54 11.36 -8.55
CA CYS A 202 10.50 11.06 -7.57
C CYS A 202 9.26 10.54 -8.29
N TYR A 203 8.52 9.65 -7.62
CA TYR A 203 7.36 8.95 -8.15
C TYR A 203 6.19 9.04 -7.18
N MET A 204 4.99 9.23 -7.72
CA MET A 204 3.70 9.16 -7.03
C MET A 204 2.83 8.17 -7.77
N ASP A 205 2.31 7.16 -7.09
CA ASP A 205 1.65 6.00 -7.67
C ASP A 205 0.14 6.09 -7.44
N PHE A 206 -0.65 5.89 -8.51
CA PHE A 206 -2.10 6.05 -8.47
C PHE A 206 -2.82 4.87 -9.13
N LEU A 207 -4.00 4.54 -8.62
CA LEU A 207 -5.02 3.77 -9.31
C LEU A 207 -6.11 4.72 -9.77
N LEU A 208 -6.23 4.96 -11.08
CA LEU A 208 -7.18 5.91 -11.64
C LEU A 208 -8.41 5.21 -12.21
N TYR A 209 -9.58 5.77 -11.97
CA TYR A 209 -10.88 5.34 -12.53
C TYR A 209 -11.21 6.12 -13.80
N ASP A 210 -10.69 7.35 -13.94
CA ASP A 210 -10.78 8.19 -15.13
C ASP A 210 -9.46 8.94 -15.32
N VAL A 211 -8.60 8.38 -16.18
CA VAL A 211 -7.27 8.96 -16.50
C VAL A 211 -7.41 10.34 -17.15
N LYS A 212 -8.40 10.52 -18.04
CA LYS A 212 -8.61 11.79 -18.72
C LYS A 212 -9.05 12.87 -17.75
N GLY A 213 -10.05 12.58 -16.92
CA GLY A 213 -10.51 13.49 -15.87
C GLY A 213 -9.39 13.85 -14.89
N PHE A 214 -8.57 12.87 -14.50
CA PHE A 214 -7.39 13.11 -13.67
C PHE A 214 -6.41 14.09 -14.34
N ILE A 215 -6.04 13.88 -15.60
CA ILE A 215 -5.12 14.76 -16.33
C ILE A 215 -5.68 16.20 -16.40
N GLU A 216 -6.96 16.35 -16.72
CA GLU A 216 -7.61 17.67 -16.79
C GLU A 216 -7.55 18.42 -15.44
N LYS A 217 -7.67 17.71 -14.34
CA LYS A 217 -7.64 18.28 -12.97
C LYS A 217 -6.24 18.49 -12.41
N VAL A 218 -5.31 17.58 -12.69
CA VAL A 218 -3.95 17.67 -12.16
C VAL A 218 -3.09 18.70 -12.88
N LEU A 219 -3.30 18.92 -14.18
CA LEU A 219 -2.51 19.87 -14.97
C LEU A 219 -2.46 21.30 -14.39
N PRO A 220 -3.57 21.92 -13.95
CA PRO A 220 -3.51 23.22 -13.30
C PRO A 220 -2.64 23.22 -12.04
N VAL A 221 -2.72 22.16 -11.24
CA VAL A 221 -1.93 22.00 -10.00
C VAL A 221 -0.44 21.89 -10.33
N LEU A 222 -0.07 21.06 -11.32
CA LEU A 222 1.33 20.85 -11.69
C LEU A 222 1.97 22.12 -12.27
N ARG A 223 1.21 22.97 -12.96
CA ARG A 223 1.68 24.25 -13.52
C ARG A 223 2.04 25.30 -12.46
N GLU A 224 1.63 25.10 -11.21
CA GLU A 224 2.05 25.97 -10.11
C GLU A 224 3.51 25.71 -9.69
N TYR A 225 4.12 24.64 -10.22
CA TYR A 225 5.49 24.21 -9.91
C TYR A 225 6.36 24.22 -11.19
N PRO A 226 6.60 25.39 -11.79
CA PRO A 226 7.29 25.50 -13.08
C PRO A 226 8.74 25.02 -13.06
N GLN A 227 9.34 24.84 -11.88
CA GLN A 227 10.70 24.31 -11.72
C GLN A 227 10.81 22.82 -12.03
N TYR A 228 9.68 22.10 -12.17
CA TYR A 228 9.67 20.66 -12.44
C TYR A 228 8.99 20.33 -13.76
N SER A 229 9.57 19.37 -14.50
CA SER A 229 8.89 18.68 -15.60
C SER A 229 8.15 17.47 -15.03
N PHE A 230 6.86 17.34 -15.31
CA PHE A 230 6.06 16.20 -14.83
C PHE A 230 5.72 15.26 -15.98
N TYR A 231 5.80 13.97 -15.68
CA TYR A 231 5.57 12.89 -16.63
C TYR A 231 4.58 11.87 -16.03
N LEU A 232 3.64 11.41 -16.84
CA LEU A 232 2.68 10.36 -16.50
C LEU A 232 2.98 9.11 -17.34
N SER A 233 2.97 7.94 -16.73
CA SER A 233 3.10 6.67 -17.43
C SER A 233 2.17 5.62 -16.83
N ASP A 234 1.80 4.64 -17.64
CA ASP A 234 1.22 3.38 -17.14
C ASP A 234 2.21 2.69 -16.20
N PHE A 235 1.69 1.97 -15.21
CA PHE A 235 2.51 1.24 -14.23
C PHE A 235 3.04 -0.09 -14.79
N ARG A 236 3.42 -0.09 -16.08
CA ARG A 236 4.07 -1.20 -16.78
C ARG A 236 5.40 -0.76 -17.33
N GLN A 237 6.30 -1.73 -17.51
CA GLN A 237 7.58 -1.44 -18.14
C GLN A 237 7.40 -1.11 -19.64
N HIS A 238 8.32 -0.36 -20.20
CA HIS A 238 8.38 0.00 -21.62
C HIS A 238 7.13 0.73 -22.16
N CYS A 239 6.34 1.36 -21.30
CA CYS A 239 5.18 2.13 -21.71
C CYS A 239 5.55 3.53 -22.16
N GLN A 240 4.70 4.12 -22.99
CA GLN A 240 4.87 5.48 -23.45
C GLN A 240 4.77 6.46 -22.29
N LEU A 241 5.74 7.36 -22.20
CA LEU A 241 5.78 8.46 -21.26
C LEU A 241 5.01 9.65 -21.82
N ILE A 242 4.04 10.14 -21.07
CA ILE A 242 3.28 11.34 -21.42
C ILE A 242 3.85 12.51 -20.62
N ARG A 243 4.42 13.48 -21.32
CA ARG A 243 4.89 14.71 -20.70
C ARG A 243 3.69 15.62 -20.41
N LEU A 244 3.50 16.00 -19.16
CA LEU A 244 2.40 16.86 -18.73
C LEU A 244 2.80 18.33 -18.66
N THR A 245 4.01 18.63 -18.17
CA THR A 245 4.55 20.00 -18.08
C THR A 245 6.03 20.02 -18.42
N ASP A 246 6.53 21.20 -18.80
CA ASP A 246 7.94 21.50 -18.98
C ASP A 246 8.43 22.35 -17.82
N ALA A 247 9.64 22.06 -17.30
CA ALA A 247 10.30 23.00 -16.41
C ALA A 247 10.65 24.28 -17.17
N GLU A 248 10.34 25.42 -16.58
CA GLU A 248 10.87 26.69 -17.06
C GLU A 248 12.36 26.72 -16.72
N MET A 249 13.20 26.85 -17.76
CA MET A 249 14.63 27.08 -17.56
C MET A 249 14.76 28.49 -17.00
N GLU A 250 15.29 28.64 -15.78
CA GLU A 250 15.78 29.94 -15.32
C GLU A 250 16.88 30.36 -16.30
N ASP A 251 16.66 31.46 -17.01
CA ASP A 251 17.69 32.12 -17.80
C ASP A 251 18.83 32.50 -16.85
N CYS A 252 19.95 31.78 -16.94
CA CYS A 252 21.19 32.06 -16.21
C CYS A 252 21.91 33.28 -16.80
#